data_66f0f1e0937bf80812e9fada8cb7e524
#
_entry.id   66f0f1e0937bf80812e9fada8cb7e524
#
_cell.length_a   1.000
_cell.length_b   1.000
_cell.length_c   1.000
_cell.angle_alpha   90.00
_cell.angle_beta   90.00
_cell.angle_gamma   90.00
#
_symmetry.space_group_name_H-M   'P 1'
#
loop_
_entity.id
_entity.type
_entity.pdbx_description
1 polymer ?
#
loop_
_entity_poly.entity_id
_entity_poly.type
_entity_poly.pdbx_seq_one_letter_code
_entity_poly.pdbx_strand_id
1 'polypeptide(L)'
;MSSSQASSTGDSSNSQTGAGAAAKPPIRTRLAPKPDPVGHPASGSRLWNLPNGLTMLRLVLVIPFGILLFGYGNSPGARAVAAAIFVVASITDYADGALARKQGLVTTFGKIADPLADKALTGVALIGLSYLNELPWWVTIVILVREIGVTILRFWVIRHGVISASRGGKAKTAAEILAILMYLLPLTGFLATARAWVMGIALILAVVTGIDYLVRALRLRASKGKTAQ
;
A
#
# COMPACT_ATOMS: atom_id res chain seq x y z
N MET A 1 1.00 -61.52 62.79
CA MET A 1 2.17 -62.44 62.84
C MET A 1 3.34 -61.63 62.35
N SER A 2 4.02 -61.16 63.26
CA SER A 2 5.34 -61.60 63.79
C SER A 2 6.48 -61.02 62.96
N SER A 3 7.05 -60.05 63.46
CA SER A 3 8.27 -59.98 64.31
C SER A 3 9.53 -59.86 63.48
N SER A 4 10.52 -59.04 63.64
CA SER A 4 11.24 -58.66 64.82
C SER A 4 12.62 -58.16 64.34
N GLN A 5 13.07 -57.07 64.89
CA GLN A 5 14.32 -56.85 65.59
C GLN A 5 15.62 -57.20 64.79
N ALA A 6 16.74 -56.56 64.96
CA ALA A 6 17.23 -55.55 65.88
C ALA A 6 18.69 -55.19 65.44
N SER A 7 19.11 -53.99 65.79
CA SER A 7 20.30 -53.69 66.61
C SER A 7 21.66 -54.08 65.98
N SER A 8 22.70 -53.29 65.95
CA SER A 8 23.43 -52.64 66.98
C SER A 8 24.66 -51.88 66.41
N THR A 9 24.86 -50.71 66.90
CA THR A 9 26.02 -50.10 67.53
C THR A 9 27.40 -50.21 66.92
N GLY A 10 28.08 -49.08 66.89
CA GLY A 10 29.53 -48.92 66.90
C GLY A 10 29.96 -47.64 66.18
N ASP A 11 29.92 -46.55 66.80
CA ASP A 11 30.89 -45.68 67.45
C ASP A 11 32.24 -45.61 66.74
N SER A 12 32.65 -44.47 66.49
CA SER A 12 33.82 -43.67 66.84
C SER A 12 34.27 -42.69 65.70
N SER A 13 34.12 -41.47 66.08
CA SER A 13 35.10 -40.38 65.96
C SER A 13 36.08 -40.41 64.81
N ASN A 14 36.08 -39.41 63.98
CA ASN A 14 37.16 -38.42 63.99
C ASN A 14 36.86 -37.19 63.10
N SER A 15 37.14 -36.10 63.70
CA SER A 15 37.31 -34.78 63.15
C SER A 15 38.11 -34.69 61.89
N GLN A 16 37.73 -33.85 60.95
CA GLN A 16 38.54 -32.72 60.46
C GLN A 16 37.86 -31.94 59.35
N THR A 17 37.55 -30.73 59.69
CA THR A 17 37.88 -29.50 58.94
C THR A 17 38.13 -29.62 57.45
N GLY A 18 37.28 -29.01 56.64
CA GLY A 18 37.54 -28.73 55.25
C GLY A 18 36.45 -27.92 54.64
N ALA A 19 36.55 -26.61 54.79
CA ALA A 19 35.70 -25.64 54.11
C ALA A 19 35.90 -25.82 52.60
N GLY A 20 34.92 -26.45 51.95
CA GLY A 20 34.80 -26.50 50.50
C GLY A 20 33.64 -25.63 50.08
N ALA A 21 33.92 -24.34 49.87
CA ALA A 21 32.98 -23.45 49.25
C ALA A 21 32.53 -24.06 47.90
N ALA A 22 31.27 -24.47 47.85
CA ALA A 22 30.64 -24.84 46.58
C ALA A 22 30.70 -23.66 45.63
N ALA A 23 31.65 -23.71 44.72
CA ALA A 23 31.74 -22.72 43.63
C ALA A 23 30.42 -22.75 42.83
N LYS A 24 29.67 -21.69 42.87
CA LYS A 24 28.56 -21.44 41.98
C LYS A 24 29.08 -21.66 40.53
N PRO A 25 28.33 -22.37 39.69
CA PRO A 25 28.72 -22.50 38.31
C PRO A 25 28.77 -21.09 37.69
N PRO A 26 29.76 -20.80 36.82
CA PRO A 26 29.88 -19.49 36.22
C PRO A 26 28.59 -19.16 35.49
N ILE A 27 28.02 -18.01 35.81
CA ILE A 27 26.92 -17.43 35.08
C ILE A 27 27.39 -17.40 33.62
N ARG A 28 26.84 -18.29 32.78
CA ARG A 28 26.99 -18.16 31.33
C ARG A 28 26.43 -16.79 31.01
N THR A 29 27.31 -15.82 30.89
CA THR A 29 27.02 -14.54 30.28
C THR A 29 26.46 -14.91 28.91
N ARG A 30 25.13 -14.78 28.73
CA ARG A 30 24.51 -14.85 27.44
C ARG A 30 25.27 -13.81 26.61
N LEU A 31 26.19 -14.29 25.77
CA LEU A 31 26.79 -13.45 24.76
C LEU A 31 25.62 -12.70 24.12
N ALA A 32 25.61 -11.40 24.28
CA ALA A 32 24.68 -10.54 23.55
C ALA A 32 24.71 -11.00 22.10
N PRO A 33 23.58 -11.12 21.42
CA PRO A 33 23.56 -11.49 20.03
C PRO A 33 24.57 -10.57 19.33
N LYS A 34 25.55 -11.23 18.65
CA LYS A 34 26.54 -10.54 17.84
C LYS A 34 25.79 -9.49 17.03
N PRO A 35 26.11 -8.20 17.12
CA PRO A 35 25.47 -7.23 16.26
C PRO A 35 25.65 -7.73 14.84
N ASP A 36 24.54 -7.92 14.13
CA ASP A 36 24.56 -8.26 12.72
C ASP A 36 25.55 -7.30 12.06
N PRO A 37 26.43 -7.77 11.16
CA PRO A 37 27.38 -6.89 10.51
C PRO A 37 26.57 -5.75 9.87
N VAL A 38 26.60 -4.63 10.57
CA VAL A 38 25.95 -3.40 10.20
C VAL A 38 26.47 -3.03 8.83
N GLY A 39 25.53 -2.85 7.95
CA GLY A 39 25.81 -2.05 6.79
C GLY A 39 26.22 -2.89 5.59
N HIS A 40 25.21 -3.44 4.95
CA HIS A 40 25.16 -3.05 3.56
C HIS A 40 25.00 -1.52 3.57
N PRO A 41 26.00 -0.75 3.09
CA PRO A 41 25.80 0.66 2.87
C PRO A 41 24.54 0.75 2.04
N ALA A 42 23.58 1.55 2.49
CA ALA A 42 22.44 1.93 1.69
C ALA A 42 23.04 2.32 0.34
N SER A 43 22.96 1.39 -0.61
CA SER A 43 23.50 1.58 -1.94
C SER A 43 22.86 2.85 -2.42
N GLY A 44 23.72 3.85 -2.62
CA GLY A 44 23.34 5.22 -2.93
C GLY A 44 22.20 5.22 -3.92
N SER A 45 21.28 6.11 -3.73
CA SER A 45 20.07 6.37 -4.48
C SER A 45 20.18 5.92 -5.95
N ARG A 46 19.93 4.63 -6.21
CA ARG A 46 19.70 4.16 -7.56
C ARG A 46 18.33 4.67 -7.96
N LEU A 47 18.30 5.93 -8.41
CA LEU A 47 17.14 6.54 -9.07
C LEU A 47 16.69 5.68 -10.26
N TRP A 48 17.60 4.91 -10.83
CA TRP A 48 17.42 4.01 -11.98
C TRP A 48 17.15 2.57 -11.55
N ASN A 49 16.12 2.35 -10.74
CA ASN A 49 15.56 1.03 -10.50
C ASN A 49 14.38 0.83 -11.47
N LEU A 50 14.19 -0.41 -11.92
CA LEU A 50 13.10 -0.74 -12.85
C LEU A 50 11.74 -0.17 -12.40
N PRO A 51 11.31 -0.28 -11.12
CA PRO A 51 10.08 0.35 -10.65
C PRO A 51 10.05 1.87 -10.84
N ASN A 52 11.12 2.58 -10.48
CA ASN A 52 11.19 4.03 -10.67
C ASN A 52 11.15 4.42 -12.17
N GLY A 53 11.80 3.62 -13.03
CA GLY A 53 11.76 3.83 -14.48
C GLY A 53 10.33 3.70 -15.03
N LEU A 54 9.57 2.73 -14.55
CA LEU A 54 8.18 2.54 -14.96
C LEU A 54 7.26 3.67 -14.46
N THR A 55 7.48 4.17 -13.24
CA THR A 55 6.76 5.35 -12.72
C THR A 55 7.07 6.60 -13.56
N MET A 56 8.33 6.81 -13.94
CA MET A 56 8.73 7.92 -14.81
C MET A 56 8.12 7.78 -16.21
N LEU A 57 8.14 6.58 -16.78
CA LEU A 57 7.50 6.31 -18.07
C LEU A 57 6.01 6.67 -18.02
N ARG A 58 5.32 6.33 -16.94
CA ARG A 58 3.90 6.67 -16.75
C ARG A 58 3.69 8.18 -16.71
N LEU A 59 4.49 8.93 -15.95
CA LEU A 59 4.42 10.40 -15.91
C LEU A 59 4.65 11.01 -17.30
N VAL A 60 5.59 10.48 -18.07
CA VAL A 60 5.84 10.91 -19.45
C VAL A 60 4.64 10.58 -20.34
N LEU A 61 4.02 9.41 -20.18
CA LEU A 61 2.85 8.99 -20.97
C LEU A 61 1.59 9.83 -20.68
N VAL A 62 1.48 10.47 -19.52
CA VAL A 62 0.37 11.38 -19.20
C VAL A 62 0.34 12.58 -20.16
N ILE A 63 1.49 13.04 -20.63
CA ILE A 63 1.59 14.21 -21.52
C ILE A 63 0.96 13.93 -22.88
N PRO A 64 1.42 12.93 -23.67
CA PRO A 64 0.79 12.61 -24.96
C PRO A 64 -0.66 12.14 -24.80
N PHE A 65 -1.00 11.46 -23.70
CA PHE A 65 -2.38 11.11 -23.39
C PHE A 65 -3.26 12.35 -23.26
N GLY A 66 -2.82 13.35 -22.50
CA GLY A 66 -3.54 14.61 -22.34
C GLY A 66 -3.66 15.38 -23.68
N ILE A 67 -2.58 15.47 -24.46
CA ILE A 67 -2.59 16.13 -25.78
C ILE A 67 -3.62 15.47 -26.70
N LEU A 68 -3.63 14.13 -26.76
CA LEU A 68 -4.61 13.39 -27.57
C LEU A 68 -6.04 13.64 -27.12
N LEU A 69 -6.28 13.66 -25.82
CA LEU A 69 -7.62 13.79 -25.27
C LEU A 69 -8.18 15.23 -25.39
N PHE A 70 -7.38 16.23 -25.05
CA PHE A 70 -7.81 17.63 -25.10
C PHE A 70 -7.74 18.24 -26.51
N GLY A 71 -6.74 17.86 -27.30
CA GLY A 71 -6.52 18.43 -28.64
C GLY A 71 -7.26 17.68 -29.74
N TYR A 72 -7.40 16.37 -29.62
CA TYR A 72 -7.92 15.50 -30.69
C TYR A 72 -9.01 14.53 -30.22
N GLY A 73 -9.59 14.75 -29.03
CA GLY A 73 -10.56 13.84 -28.40
C GLY A 73 -11.85 13.59 -29.18
N ASN A 74 -12.18 14.41 -30.17
CA ASN A 74 -13.29 14.18 -31.07
C ASN A 74 -12.96 13.19 -32.22
N SER A 75 -11.69 12.85 -32.42
CA SER A 75 -11.27 11.88 -33.43
C SER A 75 -11.31 10.45 -32.84
N PRO A 76 -12.03 9.50 -33.45
CA PRO A 76 -12.06 8.12 -33.00
C PRO A 76 -10.67 7.47 -32.94
N GLY A 77 -9.78 7.78 -33.92
CA GLY A 77 -8.41 7.29 -33.93
C GLY A 77 -7.57 7.80 -32.78
N ALA A 78 -7.64 9.10 -32.49
CA ALA A 78 -6.94 9.69 -31.35
C ALA A 78 -7.43 9.11 -30.01
N ARG A 79 -8.74 8.90 -29.86
CA ARG A 79 -9.33 8.23 -28.68
C ARG A 79 -8.85 6.80 -28.54
N ALA A 80 -8.77 6.04 -29.63
CA ALA A 80 -8.25 4.68 -29.58
C ALA A 80 -6.76 4.64 -29.13
N VAL A 81 -5.95 5.56 -29.64
CA VAL A 81 -4.53 5.70 -29.19
C VAL A 81 -4.47 6.13 -27.74
N ALA A 82 -5.29 7.10 -27.30
CA ALA A 82 -5.37 7.52 -25.90
C ALA A 82 -5.79 6.34 -25.00
N ALA A 83 -6.78 5.55 -25.41
CA ALA A 83 -7.19 4.33 -24.70
C ALA A 83 -6.03 3.32 -24.57
N ALA A 84 -5.27 3.10 -25.65
CA ALA A 84 -4.10 2.22 -25.63
C ALA A 84 -3.02 2.72 -24.65
N ILE A 85 -2.71 4.02 -24.64
CA ILE A 85 -1.78 4.62 -23.70
C ILE A 85 -2.29 4.44 -22.27
N PHE A 86 -3.57 4.67 -22.02
CA PHE A 86 -4.19 4.50 -20.70
C PHE A 86 -4.09 3.06 -20.19
N VAL A 87 -4.35 2.07 -21.07
CA VAL A 87 -4.23 0.65 -20.74
C VAL A 87 -2.78 0.28 -20.41
N VAL A 88 -1.83 0.66 -21.28
CA VAL A 88 -0.40 0.39 -21.05
C VAL A 88 0.07 1.00 -19.74
N ALA A 89 -0.28 2.25 -19.46
CA ALA A 89 0.08 2.93 -18.23
C ALA A 89 -0.55 2.26 -16.99
N SER A 90 -1.82 1.82 -17.08
CA SER A 90 -2.51 1.13 -15.98
C SER A 90 -1.96 -0.27 -15.69
N ILE A 91 -1.60 -1.04 -16.74
CA ILE A 91 -0.97 -2.36 -16.60
C ILE A 91 0.43 -2.20 -15.99
N THR A 92 1.18 -1.20 -16.44
CA THR A 92 2.52 -0.90 -15.93
C THR A 92 2.48 -0.58 -14.43
N ASP A 93 1.51 0.22 -13.97
CA ASP A 93 1.28 0.52 -12.54
C ASP A 93 1.03 -0.74 -11.70
N TYR A 94 0.22 -1.65 -12.22
CA TYR A 94 -0.04 -2.91 -11.52
C TYR A 94 1.21 -3.80 -11.44
N ALA A 95 2.00 -3.85 -12.51
CA ALA A 95 3.20 -4.67 -12.61
C ALA A 95 4.34 -4.16 -11.73
N ASP A 96 4.62 -2.84 -11.75
CA ASP A 96 5.71 -2.25 -10.96
C ASP A 96 5.42 -2.30 -9.46
N GLY A 97 4.19 -2.04 -9.05
CA GLY A 97 3.76 -2.20 -7.66
C GLY A 97 3.89 -3.64 -7.15
N ALA A 98 3.66 -4.64 -7.99
CA ALA A 98 3.88 -6.05 -7.64
C ALA A 98 5.37 -6.39 -7.55
N LEU A 99 6.18 -5.89 -8.49
CA LEU A 99 7.62 -6.12 -8.57
C LEU A 99 8.38 -5.46 -7.43
N ALA A 100 8.08 -4.20 -7.13
CA ALA A 100 8.70 -3.44 -6.03
C ALA A 100 8.50 -4.14 -4.67
N ARG A 101 7.29 -4.67 -4.43
CA ARG A 101 6.98 -5.43 -3.20
C ARG A 101 7.76 -6.74 -3.11
N LYS A 102 7.97 -7.45 -4.23
CA LYS A 102 8.72 -8.72 -4.26
C LYS A 102 10.22 -8.51 -4.05
N GLN A 103 10.76 -7.41 -4.55
CA GLN A 103 12.21 -7.16 -4.54
C GLN A 103 12.68 -6.29 -3.36
N GLY A 104 11.78 -5.75 -2.54
CA GLY A 104 12.14 -4.85 -1.43
C GLY A 104 12.77 -3.52 -1.88
N LEU A 105 12.69 -3.19 -3.17
CA LEU A 105 13.29 -2.01 -3.79
C LEU A 105 12.39 -0.78 -3.65
N VAL A 106 12.00 -0.45 -2.42
CA VAL A 106 11.12 0.71 -2.18
C VAL A 106 11.98 1.95 -1.96
N THR A 107 12.06 2.82 -2.95
CA THR A 107 12.79 4.10 -2.86
C THR A 107 11.93 5.20 -2.25
N THR A 108 12.56 6.20 -1.63
CA THR A 108 11.84 7.38 -1.09
C THR A 108 11.16 8.17 -2.22
N PHE A 109 11.81 8.24 -3.38
CA PHE A 109 11.26 8.88 -4.58
C PHE A 109 10.01 8.15 -5.09
N GLY A 110 10.07 6.82 -5.24
CA GLY A 110 8.93 6.01 -5.68
C GLY A 110 7.72 6.16 -4.76
N LYS A 111 7.92 6.20 -3.43
CA LYS A 111 6.84 6.39 -2.47
C LYS A 111 5.98 7.64 -2.70
N ILE A 112 6.57 8.68 -3.29
CA ILE A 112 5.89 9.96 -3.58
C ILE A 112 5.45 10.00 -5.04
N ALA A 113 6.30 9.56 -5.97
CA ALA A 113 6.05 9.63 -7.40
C ALA A 113 4.95 8.66 -7.86
N ASP A 114 4.90 7.44 -7.30
CA ASP A 114 3.87 6.45 -7.66
C ASP A 114 2.44 6.94 -7.42
N PRO A 115 2.07 7.42 -6.21
CA PRO A 115 0.74 7.96 -5.98
C PRO A 115 0.42 9.18 -6.83
N LEU A 116 1.43 9.98 -7.19
CA LEU A 116 1.24 11.15 -8.04
C LEU A 116 0.99 10.75 -9.50
N ALA A 117 1.77 9.83 -10.02
CA ALA A 117 1.65 9.34 -11.40
C ALA A 117 0.31 8.65 -11.65
N ASP A 118 -0.12 7.78 -10.73
CA ASP A 118 -1.42 7.11 -10.76
C ASP A 118 -2.57 8.13 -10.82
N LYS A 119 -2.54 9.11 -9.94
CA LYS A 119 -3.57 10.16 -9.88
C LYS A 119 -3.51 11.14 -11.04
N ALA A 120 -2.35 11.42 -11.59
CA ALA A 120 -2.21 12.27 -12.77
C ALA A 120 -2.88 11.63 -13.98
N LEU A 121 -2.65 10.35 -14.24
CA LEU A 121 -3.27 9.65 -15.36
C LEU A 121 -4.80 9.62 -15.25
N THR A 122 -5.32 9.16 -14.10
CA THR A 122 -6.76 9.10 -13.84
C THR A 122 -7.40 10.49 -13.84
N GLY A 123 -6.72 11.48 -13.23
CA GLY A 123 -7.19 12.86 -13.18
C GLY A 123 -7.30 13.48 -14.56
N VAL A 124 -6.28 13.35 -15.41
CA VAL A 124 -6.29 13.85 -16.80
C VAL A 124 -7.38 13.14 -17.60
N ALA A 125 -7.58 11.83 -17.41
CA ALA A 125 -8.64 11.10 -18.07
C ALA A 125 -10.03 11.63 -17.71
N LEU A 126 -10.35 11.76 -16.42
CA LEU A 126 -11.67 12.24 -15.96
C LEU A 126 -11.93 13.70 -16.38
N ILE A 127 -10.93 14.57 -16.22
CA ILE A 127 -11.04 15.98 -16.64
C ILE A 127 -11.23 16.07 -18.17
N GLY A 128 -10.45 15.31 -18.94
CA GLY A 128 -10.57 15.29 -20.38
C GLY A 128 -11.91 14.76 -20.88
N LEU A 129 -12.45 13.70 -20.27
CA LEU A 129 -13.79 13.21 -20.58
C LEU A 129 -14.88 14.21 -20.23
N SER A 130 -14.75 14.97 -19.13
CA SER A 130 -15.68 16.02 -18.80
C SER A 130 -15.55 17.23 -19.73
N TYR A 131 -14.33 17.57 -20.15
CA TYR A 131 -14.08 18.61 -21.13
C TYR A 131 -14.73 18.28 -22.50
N LEU A 132 -14.73 17.03 -22.88
CA LEU A 132 -15.40 16.51 -24.09
C LEU A 132 -16.93 16.37 -23.92
N ASN A 133 -17.50 16.74 -22.78
CA ASN A 133 -18.91 16.58 -22.42
C ASN A 133 -19.40 15.11 -22.44
N GLU A 134 -18.48 14.15 -22.35
CA GLU A 134 -18.82 12.73 -22.24
C GLU A 134 -19.18 12.33 -20.82
N LEU A 135 -18.57 13.01 -19.82
CA LEU A 135 -18.78 12.76 -18.40
C LEU A 135 -19.24 14.05 -17.69
N PRO A 136 -20.32 14.01 -16.88
CA PRO A 136 -20.73 15.18 -16.10
C PRO A 136 -19.64 15.63 -15.12
N TRP A 137 -19.36 16.94 -15.05
CA TRP A 137 -18.32 17.51 -14.20
C TRP A 137 -18.44 17.15 -12.72
N TRP A 138 -19.66 17.03 -12.22
CA TRP A 138 -19.87 16.66 -10.81
C TRP A 138 -19.31 15.28 -10.48
N VAL A 139 -19.38 14.31 -11.41
CA VAL A 139 -18.79 12.96 -11.23
C VAL A 139 -17.28 13.08 -11.11
N THR A 140 -16.64 13.81 -12.01
CA THR A 140 -15.20 14.07 -11.99
C THR A 140 -14.77 14.73 -10.69
N ILE A 141 -15.48 15.77 -10.26
CA ILE A 141 -15.16 16.50 -9.03
C ILE A 141 -15.26 15.56 -7.81
N VAL A 142 -16.34 14.79 -7.68
CA VAL A 142 -16.53 13.86 -6.56
C VAL A 142 -15.42 12.82 -6.51
N ILE A 143 -15.07 12.22 -7.65
CA ILE A 143 -13.98 11.22 -7.70
C ILE A 143 -12.64 11.85 -7.33
N LEU A 144 -12.29 13.01 -7.92
CA LEU A 144 -11.00 13.67 -7.66
C LEU A 144 -10.88 14.16 -6.21
N VAL A 145 -11.92 14.77 -5.64
CA VAL A 145 -11.94 15.19 -4.23
C VAL A 145 -11.74 13.99 -3.32
N ARG A 146 -12.40 12.88 -3.60
CA ARG A 146 -12.24 11.64 -2.86
C ARG A 146 -10.80 11.09 -2.99
N GLU A 147 -10.23 11.05 -4.21
CA GLU A 147 -8.88 10.53 -4.46
C GLU A 147 -7.82 11.33 -3.69
N ILE A 148 -7.90 12.65 -3.79
CA ILE A 148 -7.00 13.57 -3.10
C ILE A 148 -7.22 13.48 -1.59
N GLY A 149 -8.47 13.52 -1.14
CA GLY A 149 -8.84 13.46 0.27
C GLY A 149 -8.35 12.20 0.97
N VAL A 150 -8.58 11.02 0.37
CA VAL A 150 -8.08 9.75 0.92
C VAL A 150 -6.55 9.69 0.92
N THR A 151 -5.89 10.29 -0.07
CA THR A 151 -4.43 10.34 -0.13
C THR A 151 -3.87 11.22 0.98
N ILE A 152 -4.40 12.41 1.18
CA ILE A 152 -4.03 13.31 2.28
C ILE A 152 -4.27 12.62 3.62
N LEU A 153 -5.44 12.00 3.79
CA LEU A 153 -5.81 11.29 5.00
C LEU A 153 -4.84 10.13 5.28
N ARG A 154 -4.41 9.40 4.24
CA ARG A 154 -3.42 8.33 4.36
C ARG A 154 -2.08 8.87 4.85
N PHE A 155 -1.56 9.95 4.26
CA PHE A 155 -0.31 10.58 4.72
C PHE A 155 -0.41 11.08 6.15
N TRP A 156 -1.56 11.62 6.54
CA TRP A 156 -1.78 12.08 7.90
C TRP A 156 -1.83 10.94 8.91
N VAL A 157 -2.50 9.83 8.58
CA VAL A 157 -2.65 8.66 9.46
C VAL A 157 -1.38 7.82 9.54
N ILE A 158 -0.55 7.74 8.49
CA ILE A 158 0.75 7.00 8.53
C ILE A 158 1.63 7.46 9.69
N ARG A 159 1.57 8.74 10.06
CA ARG A 159 2.27 9.27 11.25
C ARG A 159 1.70 8.74 12.58
N HIS A 160 0.50 8.15 12.57
CA HIS A 160 -0.25 7.75 13.75
C HIS A 160 -0.57 6.25 13.82
N GLY A 161 -0.34 5.48 12.78
CA GLY A 161 -0.59 4.05 12.72
C GLY A 161 -0.72 3.53 11.29
N VAL A 162 -0.67 2.20 11.11
CA VAL A 162 -0.76 1.57 9.79
C VAL A 162 -2.21 1.13 9.54
N ILE A 163 -2.87 1.73 8.54
CA ILE A 163 -4.15 1.22 8.03
C ILE A 163 -3.84 0.32 6.84
N SER A 164 -4.14 -0.97 6.95
CA SER A 164 -4.01 -1.91 5.83
C SER A 164 -4.99 -1.57 4.70
N ALA A 165 -4.53 -1.77 3.45
CA ALA A 165 -5.38 -1.57 2.28
C ALA A 165 -6.58 -2.52 2.32
N SER A 166 -7.81 -1.97 2.23
CA SER A 166 -9.02 -2.77 2.21
C SER A 166 -9.22 -3.44 0.85
N ARG A 167 -9.90 -4.61 0.83
CA ARG A 167 -10.29 -5.30 -0.42
C ARG A 167 -11.16 -4.40 -1.31
N GLY A 168 -11.99 -3.55 -0.71
CA GLY A 168 -12.82 -2.57 -1.42
C GLY A 168 -12.02 -1.54 -2.22
N GLY A 169 -10.82 -1.15 -1.76
CA GLY A 169 -9.96 -0.24 -2.50
C GLY A 169 -9.48 -0.81 -3.84
N LYS A 170 -9.22 -2.13 -3.92
CA LYS A 170 -8.84 -2.79 -5.19
C LYS A 170 -10.00 -2.84 -6.17
N ALA A 171 -11.20 -3.22 -5.70
CA ALA A 171 -12.40 -3.27 -6.52
C ALA A 171 -12.75 -1.88 -7.08
N LYS A 172 -12.65 -0.84 -6.25
CA LYS A 172 -12.85 0.55 -6.68
C LYS A 172 -11.91 0.94 -7.82
N THR A 173 -10.60 0.71 -7.68
CA THR A 173 -9.63 1.07 -8.71
C THR A 173 -9.88 0.32 -10.01
N ALA A 174 -10.18 -0.97 -9.94
CA ALA A 174 -10.52 -1.77 -11.13
C ALA A 174 -11.78 -1.25 -11.84
N ALA A 175 -12.83 -0.93 -11.08
CA ALA A 175 -14.07 -0.38 -11.64
C ALA A 175 -13.86 0.99 -12.30
N GLU A 176 -13.03 1.85 -11.70
CA GLU A 176 -12.68 3.17 -12.22
C GLU A 176 -11.87 3.09 -13.51
N ILE A 177 -10.85 2.23 -13.56
CA ILE A 177 -10.06 1.99 -14.77
C ILE A 177 -10.96 1.46 -15.90
N LEU A 178 -11.82 0.48 -15.61
CA LEU A 178 -12.75 -0.06 -16.56
C LEU A 178 -13.74 1.02 -17.09
N ALA A 179 -14.31 1.80 -16.18
CA ALA A 179 -15.21 2.89 -16.54
C ALA A 179 -14.54 3.91 -17.46
N ILE A 180 -13.36 4.41 -17.10
CA ILE A 180 -12.59 5.36 -17.91
C ILE A 180 -12.30 4.76 -19.29
N LEU A 181 -11.85 3.50 -19.34
CA LEU A 181 -11.56 2.82 -20.62
C LEU A 181 -12.80 2.73 -21.51
N MET A 182 -13.96 2.40 -20.95
CA MET A 182 -15.22 2.36 -21.71
C MET A 182 -15.62 3.74 -22.24
N TYR A 183 -15.30 4.81 -21.55
CA TYR A 183 -15.53 6.17 -22.03
C TYR A 183 -14.50 6.63 -23.07
N LEU A 184 -13.26 6.16 -23.00
CA LEU A 184 -12.23 6.46 -24.00
C LEU A 184 -12.49 5.77 -25.34
N LEU A 185 -13.06 4.56 -25.33
CA LEU A 185 -13.37 3.82 -26.53
C LEU A 185 -14.63 4.38 -27.23
N PRO A 186 -14.66 4.42 -28.56
CA PRO A 186 -15.82 4.86 -29.34
C PRO A 186 -16.92 3.78 -29.35
N LEU A 187 -17.45 3.45 -28.20
CA LEU A 187 -18.47 2.42 -28.03
C LEU A 187 -19.83 2.90 -28.52
N THR A 188 -20.60 2.01 -29.15
CA THR A 188 -21.95 2.26 -29.64
C THR A 188 -22.95 1.26 -29.10
N GLY A 189 -24.24 1.53 -29.26
CA GLY A 189 -25.32 0.64 -28.84
C GLY A 189 -25.34 0.37 -27.34
N PHE A 190 -25.54 -0.88 -26.96
CA PHE A 190 -25.65 -1.30 -25.56
C PHE A 190 -24.42 -0.93 -24.72
N LEU A 191 -23.21 -1.06 -25.29
CA LEU A 191 -21.97 -0.75 -24.58
C LEU A 191 -21.84 0.75 -24.26
N ALA A 192 -22.36 1.61 -25.13
CA ALA A 192 -22.42 3.06 -24.88
C ALA A 192 -23.32 3.40 -23.67
N THR A 193 -24.42 2.66 -23.48
CA THR A 193 -25.29 2.81 -22.29
C THR A 193 -24.64 2.18 -21.06
N ALA A 194 -24.02 1.02 -21.20
CA ALA A 194 -23.38 0.31 -20.12
C ALA A 194 -22.24 1.10 -19.45
N ARG A 195 -21.49 1.96 -20.20
CA ARG A 195 -20.41 2.79 -19.64
C ARG A 195 -20.88 3.70 -18.49
N ALA A 196 -22.11 4.22 -18.59
CA ALA A 196 -22.68 5.09 -17.54
C ALA A 196 -22.98 4.29 -16.25
N TRP A 197 -23.48 3.07 -16.39
CA TRP A 197 -23.69 2.18 -15.23
C TRP A 197 -22.37 1.77 -14.56
N VAL A 198 -21.36 1.43 -15.36
CA VAL A 198 -20.03 1.08 -14.83
C VAL A 198 -19.41 2.28 -14.11
N MET A 199 -19.53 3.51 -14.66
CA MET A 199 -19.08 4.72 -14.01
C MET A 199 -19.86 4.99 -12.71
N GLY A 200 -21.17 4.77 -12.70
CA GLY A 200 -22.01 4.89 -11.50
C GLY A 200 -21.56 3.91 -10.40
N ILE A 201 -21.26 2.66 -10.76
CA ILE A 201 -20.71 1.67 -9.81
C ILE A 201 -19.33 2.13 -9.29
N ALA A 202 -18.45 2.59 -10.16
CA ALA A 202 -17.13 3.11 -9.76
C ALA A 202 -17.26 4.29 -8.79
N LEU A 203 -18.19 5.20 -9.06
CA LEU A 203 -18.49 6.36 -8.21
C LEU A 203 -19.01 5.92 -6.83
N ILE A 204 -19.96 4.99 -6.77
CA ILE A 204 -20.51 4.45 -5.51
C ILE A 204 -19.37 3.78 -4.71
N LEU A 205 -18.58 2.94 -5.35
CA LEU A 205 -17.43 2.29 -4.70
C LEU A 205 -16.40 3.33 -4.20
N ALA A 206 -16.17 4.39 -4.98
CA ALA A 206 -15.29 5.47 -4.57
C ALA A 206 -15.80 6.17 -3.30
N VAL A 207 -17.08 6.56 -3.26
CA VAL A 207 -17.68 7.25 -2.12
C VAL A 207 -17.70 6.34 -0.89
N VAL A 208 -18.21 5.11 -1.01
CA VAL A 208 -18.33 4.15 0.11
C VAL A 208 -16.95 3.86 0.71
N THR A 209 -15.94 3.57 -0.12
CA THR A 209 -14.58 3.32 0.37
C THR A 209 -13.92 4.59 0.94
N GLY A 210 -14.27 5.77 0.45
CA GLY A 210 -13.82 7.04 0.99
C GLY A 210 -14.36 7.29 2.41
N ILE A 211 -15.66 7.07 2.60
CA ILE A 211 -16.31 7.19 3.91
C ILE A 211 -15.75 6.15 4.90
N ASP A 212 -15.58 4.89 4.49
CA ASP A 212 -14.98 3.85 5.33
C ASP A 212 -13.56 4.27 5.80
N TYR A 213 -12.76 4.84 4.90
CA TYR A 213 -11.43 5.34 5.24
C TYR A 213 -11.48 6.50 6.24
N LEU A 214 -12.40 7.44 6.04
CA LEU A 214 -12.59 8.59 6.94
C LEU A 214 -13.02 8.13 8.34
N VAL A 215 -13.99 7.21 8.43
CA VAL A 215 -14.46 6.66 9.71
C VAL A 215 -13.34 5.94 10.44
N ARG A 216 -12.52 5.14 9.76
CA ARG A 216 -11.37 4.46 10.37
C ARG A 216 -10.34 5.44 10.88
N ALA A 217 -10.04 6.50 10.12
CA ALA A 217 -9.11 7.55 10.53
C ALA A 217 -9.59 8.30 11.78
N LEU A 218 -10.88 8.65 11.85
CA LEU A 218 -11.48 9.30 13.00
C LEU A 218 -11.48 8.41 14.25
N ARG A 219 -11.78 7.11 14.09
CA ARG A 219 -11.75 6.14 15.21
C ARG A 219 -10.34 5.99 15.79
N LEU A 220 -9.31 5.94 14.94
CA LEU A 220 -7.91 5.88 15.39
C LEU A 220 -7.50 7.12 16.18
N ARG A 221 -8.03 8.28 15.84
CA ARG A 221 -7.80 9.52 16.59
C ARG A 221 -8.48 9.48 17.96
N ALA A 222 -9.74 9.04 18.00
CA ALA A 222 -10.52 8.99 19.22
C ALA A 222 -9.93 7.99 20.26
N SER A 223 -9.38 6.85 19.80
CA SER A 223 -8.77 5.86 20.70
C SER A 223 -7.50 6.37 21.38
N LYS A 224 -6.69 7.19 20.70
CA LYS A 224 -5.46 7.76 21.29
C LYS A 224 -5.73 8.87 22.30
N GLY A 225 -6.81 9.62 22.13
CA GLY A 225 -7.21 10.63 23.12
C GLY A 225 -7.62 10.05 24.48
N LYS A 226 -8.05 8.77 24.51
CA LYS A 226 -8.43 8.06 25.76
C LYS A 226 -7.25 7.42 26.50
N THR A 227 -6.11 7.23 25.85
CA THR A 227 -4.92 6.62 26.47
C THR A 227 -3.93 7.66 27.03
N ALA A 228 -4.21 8.94 26.78
CA ALA A 228 -3.37 10.06 27.22
C ALA A 228 -3.96 10.82 28.43
N GLN A 229 -5.05 10.33 29.00
CA GLN A 229 -5.62 10.72 30.28
C GLN A 229 -5.43 9.60 31.31
#